data_75493c27320a8807003947a2ce39f18c
#
_entry.id   75493c27320a8807003947a2ce39f18c
#
_cell.length_a   1.000
_cell.length_b   1.000
_cell.length_c   1.000
_cell.angle_alpha   90.00
_cell.angle_beta   90.00
_cell.angle_gamma   90.00
#
_symmetry.space_group_name_H-M   'P 1'
#
loop_
_entity.id
_entity.type
_entity.pdbx_description
1 polymer ?
#
loop_
_entity_poly.entity_id
_entity_poly.type
_entity_poly.pdbx_seq_one_letter_code
_entity_poly.pdbx_strand_id
1 'polypeptide(L)'
;MNASRPTAAGAGQAGAARALIRQGSHAALATLLDGRPYVSLVACACDLDAAPLLLLSDLAQHTRNLRAAPALSLLYEDAAGPPDRLAGARLTVLGRAEPCADEYALARFVARHPEAAVYAGFADFRLYRVRVERGHLIAGFGRISWIAGEELRVAGDCAGLAATEAAILAQINADSGLPAAIAAHRLCRAEDGWRATGIDPEGVDLARGGDSVRVDFAAPALTPSAVQAALGALAGR
;
A
#
# COMPACT_ATOMS: atom_id res chain seq x y z
N MET A 1 -10.49 -19.91 17.53
CA MET A 1 -10.72 -20.54 16.21
C MET A 1 -10.07 -19.64 15.17
N ASN A 2 -8.91 -20.06 14.63
CA ASN A 2 -8.13 -19.29 13.67
C ASN A 2 -8.86 -19.36 12.32
N ALA A 3 -9.56 -18.31 11.93
CA ALA A 3 -10.08 -18.19 10.58
C ALA A 3 -8.87 -18.08 9.64
N SER A 4 -8.58 -19.15 8.93
CA SER A 4 -7.54 -19.21 7.90
C SER A 4 -7.85 -18.12 6.87
N ARG A 5 -6.95 -17.16 6.75
CA ARG A 5 -6.91 -16.13 5.74
C ARG A 5 -7.06 -16.76 4.34
N PRO A 6 -7.98 -16.31 3.49
CA PRO A 6 -7.88 -16.64 2.08
C PRO A 6 -6.58 -15.97 1.58
N THR A 7 -5.51 -16.76 1.44
CA THR A 7 -4.37 -16.39 0.62
C THR A 7 -4.92 -16.13 -0.77
N ALA A 8 -4.53 -15.01 -1.39
CA ALA A 8 -4.87 -14.68 -2.76
C ALA A 8 -4.54 -15.89 -3.66
N ALA A 9 -5.52 -16.76 -3.84
CA ALA A 9 -5.43 -17.92 -4.67
C ALA A 9 -5.47 -17.44 -6.12
N GLY A 10 -4.28 -17.17 -6.70
CA GLY A 10 -4.11 -16.69 -8.06
C GLY A 10 -3.04 -15.62 -8.24
N ALA A 11 -2.72 -14.85 -7.22
CA ALA A 11 -1.58 -13.95 -7.27
C ALA A 11 -0.32 -14.75 -6.93
N GLY A 12 0.59 -14.93 -7.88
CA GLY A 12 1.90 -15.52 -7.63
C GLY A 12 2.68 -14.77 -6.55
N GLN A 13 3.94 -15.11 -6.31
CA GLN A 13 4.79 -14.49 -5.28
C GLN A 13 4.83 -12.96 -5.38
N ALA A 14 4.80 -12.41 -6.60
CA ALA A 14 4.75 -10.97 -6.84
C ALA A 14 3.46 -10.33 -6.30
N GLY A 15 2.30 -10.96 -6.50
CA GLY A 15 1.04 -10.47 -5.93
C GLY A 15 1.02 -10.51 -4.41
N ALA A 16 1.55 -11.58 -3.79
CA ALA A 16 1.68 -11.65 -2.34
C ALA A 16 2.60 -10.55 -1.78
N ALA A 17 3.69 -10.23 -2.49
CA ALA A 17 4.60 -9.14 -2.12
C ALA A 17 3.93 -7.78 -2.27
N ARG A 18 3.19 -7.52 -3.37
CA ARG A 18 2.42 -6.28 -3.54
C ARG A 18 1.36 -6.10 -2.46
N ALA A 19 0.69 -7.19 -2.08
CA ALA A 19 -0.28 -7.14 -0.99
C ALA A 19 0.34 -6.63 0.32
N LEU A 20 1.59 -7.02 0.65
CA LEU A 20 2.31 -6.50 1.82
C LEU A 20 2.62 -5.00 1.69
N ILE A 21 3.03 -4.53 0.50
CA ILE A 21 3.27 -3.09 0.27
C ILE A 21 1.96 -2.30 0.46
N ARG A 22 0.86 -2.77 -0.14
CA ARG A 22 -0.44 -2.09 -0.12
C ARG A 22 -1.08 -2.07 1.26
N GLN A 23 -0.94 -3.14 2.04
CA GLN A 23 -1.47 -3.24 3.40
C GLN A 23 -0.63 -2.46 4.41
N GLY A 24 0.68 -2.31 4.16
CA GLY A 24 1.61 -1.65 5.07
C GLY A 24 1.38 -0.15 5.16
N SER A 25 0.93 0.34 6.32
CA SER A 25 0.84 1.77 6.60
C SER A 25 2.16 2.37 7.08
N HIS A 26 3.07 1.53 7.58
CA HIS A 26 4.39 1.91 8.06
C HIS A 26 5.42 0.88 7.63
N ALA A 27 6.67 1.30 7.52
CA ALA A 27 7.79 0.41 7.25
C ALA A 27 9.05 0.85 8.02
N ALA A 28 9.92 -0.11 8.32
CA ALA A 28 11.28 0.21 8.72
C ALA A 28 12.06 0.61 7.48
N LEU A 29 12.50 1.87 7.44
CA LEU A 29 13.31 2.45 6.37
C LEU A 29 14.79 2.35 6.75
N ALA A 30 15.58 1.60 6.00
CA ALA A 30 17.03 1.58 6.11
C ALA A 30 17.66 2.51 5.06
N THR A 31 18.60 3.34 5.51
CA THR A 31 19.39 4.28 4.71
C THR A 31 20.86 4.20 5.12
N LEU A 32 21.74 4.96 4.48
CA LEU A 32 23.16 5.02 4.82
C LEU A 32 23.52 6.35 5.48
N LEU A 33 24.06 6.28 6.69
CA LEU A 33 24.64 7.42 7.40
C LEU A 33 26.16 7.19 7.47
N ASP A 34 26.93 8.00 6.76
CA ASP A 34 28.41 7.88 6.68
C ASP A 34 28.86 6.45 6.33
N GLY A 35 28.18 5.84 5.35
CA GLY A 35 28.45 4.47 4.92
C GLY A 35 27.97 3.37 5.85
N ARG A 36 27.31 3.71 6.97
CA ARG A 36 26.78 2.77 7.95
C ARG A 36 25.25 2.65 7.82
N PRO A 37 24.68 1.47 8.02
CA PRO A 37 23.23 1.29 8.06
C PRO A 37 22.58 2.14 9.16
N TYR A 38 21.54 2.89 8.78
CA TYR A 38 20.70 3.67 9.70
C TYR A 38 19.24 3.31 9.46
N VAL A 39 18.48 2.99 10.50
CA VAL A 39 17.09 2.56 10.41
C VAL A 39 16.18 3.54 11.13
N SER A 40 15.04 3.84 10.53
CA SER A 40 13.95 4.65 11.11
C SER A 40 12.59 4.08 10.74
N LEU A 41 11.56 4.39 11.51
CA LEU A 41 10.18 4.09 11.17
C LEU A 41 9.60 5.23 10.34
N VAL A 42 8.91 4.90 9.23
CA VAL A 42 8.26 5.89 8.37
C VAL A 42 6.84 5.46 8.01
N ALA A 43 5.96 6.44 7.81
CA ALA A 43 4.65 6.21 7.21
C ALA A 43 4.81 5.89 5.71
N CYS A 44 4.02 4.95 5.23
CA CYS A 44 4.04 4.50 3.84
C CYS A 44 2.64 4.47 3.24
N ALA A 45 2.54 4.91 2.01
CA ALA A 45 1.42 4.63 1.11
C ALA A 45 1.95 3.97 -0.15
N CYS A 46 1.11 3.71 -1.14
CA CYS A 46 1.57 3.25 -2.44
C CYS A 46 0.79 3.89 -3.58
N ASP A 47 1.44 4.00 -4.71
CA ASP A 47 0.86 4.40 -5.97
C ASP A 47 0.04 3.26 -6.61
N LEU A 48 -0.68 3.54 -7.70
CA LEU A 48 -1.52 2.55 -8.40
C LEU A 48 -0.73 1.33 -8.85
N ASP A 49 0.52 1.50 -9.26
CA ASP A 49 1.40 0.42 -9.69
C ASP A 49 2.12 -0.30 -8.53
N ALA A 50 1.73 -0.03 -7.29
CA ALA A 50 2.32 -0.54 -6.06
C ALA A 50 3.72 0.01 -5.70
N ALA A 51 4.18 1.08 -6.36
CA ALA A 51 5.40 1.76 -5.93
C ALA A 51 5.18 2.42 -4.55
N PRO A 52 6.07 2.20 -3.56
CA PRO A 52 5.95 2.86 -2.26
C PRO A 52 6.09 4.38 -2.35
N LEU A 53 5.27 5.08 -1.58
CA LEU A 53 5.26 6.53 -1.41
C LEU A 53 5.65 6.87 0.03
N LEU A 54 6.56 7.83 0.20
CA LEU A 54 7.05 8.30 1.49
C LEU A 54 6.94 9.82 1.54
N LEU A 55 6.30 10.39 2.56
CA LEU A 55 6.27 11.84 2.80
C LEU A 55 7.25 12.15 3.94
N LEU A 56 8.37 12.78 3.61
CA LEU A 56 9.51 12.93 4.51
C LEU A 56 9.87 14.40 4.71
N SER A 57 10.16 14.78 5.97
CA SER A 57 10.68 16.12 6.29
C SER A 57 12.16 16.22 5.93
N ASP A 58 12.56 17.36 5.38
CA ASP A 58 13.94 17.73 5.10
C ASP A 58 14.82 17.79 6.38
N LEU A 59 14.18 17.94 7.54
CA LEU A 59 14.85 17.98 8.84
C LEU A 59 15.21 16.57 9.36
N ALA A 60 14.56 15.54 8.84
CA ALA A 60 14.78 14.18 9.30
C ALA A 60 16.14 13.62 8.83
N GLN A 61 16.78 12.83 9.70
CA GLN A 61 18.09 12.24 9.37
C GLN A 61 18.01 11.32 8.14
N HIS A 62 16.97 10.49 8.04
CA HIS A 62 16.80 9.60 6.88
C HIS A 62 16.69 10.38 5.55
N THR A 63 16.07 11.56 5.54
CA THR A 63 15.98 12.40 4.33
C THR A 63 17.34 12.94 3.92
N ARG A 64 18.14 13.40 4.88
CA ARG A 64 19.53 13.82 4.62
C ARG A 64 20.36 12.68 4.06
N ASN A 65 20.20 11.48 4.62
CA ASN A 65 20.87 10.28 4.14
C ASN A 65 20.48 9.95 2.69
N LEU A 66 19.16 9.99 2.36
CA LEU A 66 18.66 9.71 1.01
C LEU A 66 19.11 10.74 -0.02
N ARG A 67 19.30 12.00 0.36
CA ARG A 67 19.89 13.03 -0.51
C ARG A 67 21.35 12.77 -0.82
N ALA A 68 22.10 12.27 0.14
CA ALA A 68 23.50 11.89 -0.05
C ALA A 68 23.63 10.55 -0.82
N ALA A 69 22.77 9.59 -0.52
CA ALA A 69 22.75 8.26 -1.13
C ALA A 69 21.30 7.76 -1.24
N PRO A 70 20.66 7.83 -2.42
CA PRO A 70 19.22 7.55 -2.56
C PRO A 70 18.84 6.06 -2.43
N ALA A 71 19.82 5.15 -2.30
CA ALA A 71 19.57 3.74 -2.06
C ALA A 71 18.93 3.53 -0.69
N LEU A 72 17.91 2.68 -0.65
CA LEU A 72 17.16 2.35 0.56
C LEU A 72 16.70 0.91 0.59
N SER A 73 16.29 0.48 1.79
CA SER A 73 15.44 -0.70 1.96
C SER A 73 14.23 -0.36 2.81
N LEU A 74 13.07 -0.95 2.46
CA LEU A 74 11.85 -0.91 3.28
C LEU A 74 11.51 -2.33 3.73
N LEU A 75 11.26 -2.52 5.02
CA LEU A 75 10.75 -3.77 5.55
C LEU A 75 9.27 -3.63 5.87
N TYR A 76 8.46 -4.40 5.16
CA TYR A 76 7.03 -4.59 5.42
C TYR A 76 6.80 -5.92 6.12
N GLU A 77 5.88 -5.95 7.06
CA GLU A 77 5.41 -7.16 7.73
C GLU A 77 3.89 -7.26 7.65
N ASP A 78 3.38 -8.47 7.72
CA ASP A 78 1.94 -8.69 7.83
C ASP A 78 1.48 -8.36 9.26
N ALA A 79 0.95 -7.15 9.46
CA ALA A 79 0.44 -6.69 10.75
C ALA A 79 -0.73 -7.54 11.28
N ALA A 80 -1.51 -8.18 10.38
CA ALA A 80 -2.59 -9.11 10.72
C ALA A 80 -2.13 -10.58 10.75
N GLY A 81 -0.82 -10.81 10.69
CA GLY A 81 -0.20 -12.13 10.71
C GLY A 81 -0.27 -12.83 12.08
N PRO A 82 0.37 -13.98 12.22
CA PRO A 82 0.39 -14.74 13.46
C PRO A 82 1.05 -13.92 14.60
N PRO A 83 0.75 -14.25 15.87
CA PRO A 83 1.39 -13.60 17.02
C PRO A 83 2.92 -13.66 17.00
N ASP A 84 3.49 -14.76 16.51
CA ASP A 84 4.92 -14.83 16.19
C ASP A 84 5.17 -14.12 14.85
N ARG A 85 5.69 -12.90 14.93
CA ARG A 85 6.01 -12.04 13.77
C ARG A 85 6.99 -12.71 12.79
N LEU A 86 7.90 -13.55 13.28
CA LEU A 86 8.87 -14.25 12.43
C LEU A 86 8.25 -15.39 11.62
N ALA A 87 7.13 -15.94 12.09
CA ALA A 87 6.34 -16.92 11.34
C ALA A 87 5.45 -16.28 10.26
N GLY A 88 5.20 -14.96 10.35
CA GLY A 88 4.39 -14.19 9.41
C GLY A 88 5.09 -13.89 8.09
N ALA A 89 4.29 -13.45 7.11
CA ALA A 89 4.82 -12.97 5.85
C ALA A 89 5.51 -11.61 6.04
N ARG A 90 6.65 -11.42 5.37
CA ARG A 90 7.40 -10.16 5.36
C ARG A 90 8.09 -9.95 4.02
N LEU A 91 8.27 -8.70 3.66
CA LEU A 91 8.90 -8.28 2.41
C LEU A 91 9.94 -7.21 2.69
N THR A 92 11.18 -7.46 2.27
CA THR A 92 12.18 -6.40 2.14
C THR A 92 12.18 -5.89 0.71
N VAL A 93 11.87 -4.61 0.52
CA VAL A 93 11.98 -3.91 -0.76
C VAL A 93 13.34 -3.23 -0.82
N LEU A 94 14.10 -3.45 -1.88
CA LEU A 94 15.32 -2.72 -2.20
C LEU A 94 15.02 -1.77 -3.36
N GLY A 95 15.46 -0.52 -3.26
CA GLY A 95 15.20 0.48 -4.28
C GLY A 95 15.89 1.80 -4.04
N ARG A 96 15.43 2.82 -4.73
CA ARG A 96 15.95 4.19 -4.64
C ARG A 96 14.82 5.17 -4.43
N ALA A 97 15.02 6.15 -3.53
CA ALA A 97 14.10 7.25 -3.35
C ALA A 97 14.26 8.26 -4.49
N GLU A 98 13.17 8.60 -5.14
CA GLU A 98 13.10 9.63 -6.19
C GLU A 98 12.12 10.71 -5.75
N PRO A 99 12.51 12.01 -5.77
CA PRO A 99 11.57 13.09 -5.48
C PRO A 99 10.37 13.01 -6.42
N CYS A 100 9.17 13.19 -5.87
CA CYS A 100 7.91 13.10 -6.59
C CYS A 100 7.11 14.38 -6.36
N ALA A 101 6.77 15.10 -7.44
CA ALA A 101 5.97 16.32 -7.39
C ALA A 101 4.53 16.08 -7.89
N ASP A 102 4.07 14.83 -7.88
CA ASP A 102 2.75 14.44 -8.33
C ASP A 102 1.71 14.68 -7.22
N GLU A 103 0.80 15.61 -7.47
CA GLU A 103 -0.30 15.96 -6.56
C GLU A 103 -1.26 14.78 -6.32
N TYR A 104 -1.48 13.95 -7.33
CA TYR A 104 -2.30 12.74 -7.21
C TYR A 104 -1.66 11.74 -6.24
N ALA A 105 -0.36 11.48 -6.36
CA ALA A 105 0.35 10.61 -5.45
C ALA A 105 0.36 11.16 -4.01
N LEU A 106 0.48 12.49 -3.84
CA LEU A 106 0.35 13.14 -2.54
C LEU A 106 -1.05 12.97 -1.94
N ALA A 107 -2.09 13.15 -2.76
CA ALA A 107 -3.47 12.95 -2.32
C ALA A 107 -3.72 11.50 -1.86
N ARG A 108 -3.17 10.49 -2.56
CA ARG A 108 -3.22 9.09 -2.12
C ARG A 108 -2.51 8.87 -0.79
N PHE A 109 -1.34 9.50 -0.60
CA PHE A 109 -0.63 9.41 0.68
C PHE A 109 -1.48 9.99 1.82
N VAL A 110 -2.07 11.17 1.65
CA VAL A 110 -2.93 11.83 2.65
C VAL A 110 -4.22 11.04 2.90
N ALA A 111 -4.81 10.43 1.86
CA ALA A 111 -5.98 9.57 2.04
C ALA A 111 -5.68 8.35 2.92
N ARG A 112 -4.46 7.79 2.82
CA ARG A 112 -3.98 6.69 3.67
C ARG A 112 -3.61 7.15 5.08
N HIS A 113 -3.10 8.38 5.21
CA HIS A 113 -2.61 9.01 6.45
C HIS A 113 -3.28 10.38 6.63
N PRO A 114 -4.55 10.44 7.08
CA PRO A 114 -5.29 11.70 7.21
C PRO A 114 -4.60 12.73 8.12
N GLU A 115 -3.84 12.29 9.11
CA GLU A 115 -3.03 13.12 10.00
C GLU A 115 -1.92 13.87 9.24
N ALA A 116 -1.46 13.35 8.10
CA ALA A 116 -0.46 14.00 7.27
C ALA A 116 -0.96 15.30 6.62
N ALA A 117 -2.28 15.50 6.51
CA ALA A 117 -2.86 16.72 5.96
C ALA A 117 -2.37 17.99 6.69
N VAL A 118 -2.00 17.88 7.98
CA VAL A 118 -1.51 19.00 8.80
C VAL A 118 -0.16 19.50 8.28
N TYR A 119 0.71 18.63 7.79
CA TYR A 119 2.09 18.97 7.42
C TYR A 119 2.43 18.70 5.94
N ALA A 120 1.57 18.06 5.18
CA ALA A 120 1.81 17.76 3.77
C ALA A 120 2.09 19.00 2.90
N GLY A 121 1.56 20.16 3.29
CA GLY A 121 1.81 21.45 2.62
C GLY A 121 3.01 22.22 3.15
N PHE A 122 3.77 21.72 4.13
CA PHE A 122 4.93 22.44 4.66
C PHE A 122 6.10 22.39 3.68
N ALA A 123 6.84 23.49 3.60
CA ALA A 123 7.94 23.65 2.63
C ALA A 123 9.09 22.65 2.82
N ASP A 124 9.24 22.12 4.03
CA ASP A 124 10.26 21.12 4.38
C ASP A 124 9.79 19.67 4.23
N PHE A 125 8.52 19.42 3.86
CA PHE A 125 8.03 18.08 3.56
C PHE A 125 8.02 17.82 2.05
N ARG A 126 8.52 16.65 1.65
CA ARG A 126 8.58 16.23 0.26
C ARG A 126 8.09 14.81 0.10
N LEU A 127 7.31 14.61 -0.95
CA LEU A 127 6.93 13.26 -1.36
C LEU A 127 8.10 12.62 -2.13
N TYR A 128 8.39 11.38 -1.80
CA TYR A 128 9.31 10.51 -2.52
C TYR A 128 8.55 9.28 -3.02
N ARG A 129 8.82 8.90 -4.26
CA ARG A 129 8.41 7.63 -4.84
C ARG A 129 9.60 6.69 -4.83
N VAL A 130 9.39 5.45 -4.41
CA VAL A 130 10.46 4.46 -4.40
C VAL A 130 10.46 3.73 -5.73
N ARG A 131 11.54 3.89 -6.50
CA ARG A 131 11.81 3.03 -7.65
C ARG A 131 12.32 1.69 -7.14
N VAL A 132 11.44 0.70 -7.15
CA VAL A 132 11.74 -0.65 -6.67
C VAL A 132 12.69 -1.35 -7.64
N GLU A 133 13.80 -1.88 -7.14
CA GLU A 133 14.78 -2.66 -7.90
C GLU A 133 14.55 -4.16 -7.73
N ARG A 134 14.22 -4.60 -6.52
CA ARG A 134 13.84 -5.98 -6.21
C ARG A 134 13.21 -6.09 -4.82
N GLY A 135 12.49 -7.20 -4.59
CA GLY A 135 11.95 -7.56 -3.31
C GLY A 135 12.46 -8.91 -2.83
N HIS A 136 12.60 -9.07 -1.52
CA HIS A 136 12.90 -10.33 -0.87
C HIS A 136 11.68 -10.72 -0.01
N LEU A 137 10.87 -11.63 -0.53
CA LEU A 137 9.66 -12.12 0.12
C LEU A 137 9.97 -13.36 0.96
N ILE A 138 9.55 -13.34 2.22
CA ILE A 138 9.48 -14.51 3.09
C ILE A 138 8.00 -14.70 3.44
N ALA A 139 7.38 -15.71 2.85
CA ALA A 139 5.95 -15.98 2.97
C ALA A 139 5.62 -17.10 3.97
N GLY A 140 6.38 -17.15 5.08
CA GLY A 140 6.35 -18.22 6.08
C GLY A 140 7.50 -19.21 5.90
N PHE A 141 7.50 -20.28 6.71
CA PHE A 141 8.61 -21.22 6.78
C PHE A 141 8.92 -21.85 5.41
N GLY A 142 10.18 -21.72 4.96
CA GLY A 142 10.68 -22.35 3.73
C GLY A 142 10.26 -21.71 2.40
N ARG A 143 9.41 -20.67 2.42
CA ARG A 143 8.98 -19.96 1.20
C ARG A 143 9.69 -18.63 1.09
N ILE A 144 10.88 -18.66 0.52
CA ILE A 144 11.77 -17.49 0.35
C ILE A 144 11.94 -17.26 -1.14
N SER A 145 11.76 -16.01 -1.60
CA SER A 145 11.86 -15.66 -3.00
C SER A 145 12.42 -14.26 -3.21
N TRP A 146 13.31 -14.12 -4.18
CA TRP A 146 13.67 -12.85 -4.74
C TRP A 146 12.79 -12.57 -5.95
N ILE A 147 12.24 -11.35 -6.01
CA ILE A 147 11.29 -10.90 -7.04
C ILE A 147 11.90 -9.65 -7.68
N ALA A 148 11.97 -9.62 -8.99
CA ALA A 148 12.46 -8.45 -9.73
C ALA A 148 11.52 -7.25 -9.55
N GLY A 149 12.06 -6.03 -9.58
CA GLY A 149 11.27 -4.81 -9.38
C GLY A 149 10.15 -4.65 -10.41
N GLU A 150 10.38 -5.11 -11.64
CA GLU A 150 9.37 -5.09 -12.71
C GLU A 150 8.16 -5.99 -12.38
N GLU A 151 8.38 -7.14 -11.74
CA GLU A 151 7.33 -8.06 -11.32
C GLU A 151 6.56 -7.52 -10.09
N LEU A 152 7.22 -6.67 -9.28
CA LEU A 152 6.59 -5.99 -8.13
C LEU A 152 5.73 -4.80 -8.55
N ARG A 153 5.80 -4.37 -9.80
CA ARG A 153 4.89 -3.36 -10.33
C ARG A 153 3.67 -4.03 -10.96
N VAL A 154 2.53 -3.38 -10.83
CA VAL A 154 1.35 -3.77 -11.61
C VAL A 154 1.62 -3.41 -13.07
N ALA A 155 1.57 -4.42 -13.93
CA ALA A 155 1.75 -4.21 -15.37
C ALA A 155 0.46 -3.62 -15.98
N GLY A 156 0.60 -2.63 -16.84
CA GLY A 156 -0.49 -2.01 -17.58
C GLY A 156 -0.65 -0.52 -17.31
N ASP A 157 -1.51 0.12 -18.09
CA ASP A 157 -1.81 1.54 -17.97
C ASP A 157 -2.93 1.78 -16.96
N CYS A 158 -2.61 2.52 -15.90
CA CYS A 158 -3.55 2.92 -14.85
C CYS A 158 -4.00 4.39 -14.97
N ALA A 159 -3.63 5.12 -16.03
CA ALA A 159 -3.95 6.54 -16.15
C ALA A 159 -5.48 6.81 -16.12
N GLY A 160 -6.27 5.95 -16.75
CA GLY A 160 -7.72 6.05 -16.69
C GLY A 160 -8.28 5.85 -15.28
N LEU A 161 -7.67 4.97 -14.48
CA LEU A 161 -8.07 4.77 -13.08
C LEU A 161 -7.64 5.97 -12.24
N ALA A 162 -6.44 6.49 -12.42
CA ALA A 162 -5.97 7.69 -11.73
C ALA A 162 -6.93 8.88 -11.92
N ALA A 163 -7.37 9.10 -13.17
CA ALA A 163 -8.29 10.18 -13.51
C ALA A 163 -9.69 10.03 -12.90
N THR A 164 -10.09 8.83 -12.51
CA THR A 164 -11.47 8.52 -12.07
C THR A 164 -11.58 8.05 -10.63
N GLU A 165 -10.48 7.75 -9.97
CA GLU A 165 -10.47 7.20 -8.60
C GLU A 165 -11.31 8.03 -7.63
N ALA A 166 -11.12 9.35 -7.62
CA ALA A 166 -11.86 10.24 -6.72
C ALA A 166 -13.38 10.15 -6.93
N ALA A 167 -13.83 10.07 -8.20
CA ALA A 167 -15.25 9.92 -8.51
C ALA A 167 -15.81 8.56 -8.09
N ILE A 168 -15.03 7.48 -8.26
CA ILE A 168 -15.44 6.13 -7.83
C ILE A 168 -15.50 6.07 -6.29
N LEU A 169 -14.52 6.62 -5.59
CA LEU A 169 -14.53 6.71 -4.13
C LEU A 169 -15.75 7.51 -3.61
N ALA A 170 -16.07 8.63 -4.27
CA ALA A 170 -17.24 9.41 -3.91
C ALA A 170 -18.54 8.61 -4.09
N GLN A 171 -18.67 7.84 -5.17
CA GLN A 171 -19.82 6.96 -5.41
C GLN A 171 -19.96 5.87 -4.36
N ILE A 172 -18.85 5.18 -4.02
CA ILE A 172 -18.85 4.15 -2.96
C ILE A 172 -19.28 4.76 -1.63
N ASN A 173 -18.73 5.91 -1.27
CA ASN A 173 -18.99 6.57 0.00
C ASN A 173 -20.35 7.27 0.10
N ALA A 174 -21.03 7.49 -1.03
CA ALA A 174 -22.41 8.01 -1.05
C ALA A 174 -23.44 6.93 -0.68
N ASP A 175 -23.15 5.66 -0.91
CA ASP A 175 -23.95 4.52 -0.46
C ASP A 175 -23.45 4.07 0.93
N SER A 176 -24.19 4.43 1.97
CA SER A 176 -23.76 4.19 3.36
C SER A 176 -23.56 2.70 3.72
N GLY A 177 -24.18 1.79 2.99
CA GLY A 177 -24.05 0.34 3.21
C GLY A 177 -22.92 -0.32 2.40
N LEU A 178 -22.51 0.30 1.30
CA LEU A 178 -21.56 -0.33 0.38
C LEU A 178 -20.15 -0.50 0.99
N PRO A 179 -19.54 0.49 1.65
CA PRO A 179 -18.24 0.29 2.31
C PRO A 179 -18.27 -0.81 3.38
N ALA A 180 -19.36 -0.88 4.16
CA ALA A 180 -19.54 -1.92 5.18
C ALA A 180 -19.68 -3.32 4.56
N ALA A 181 -20.43 -3.45 3.46
CA ALA A 181 -20.57 -4.71 2.72
C ALA A 181 -19.22 -5.17 2.15
N ILE A 182 -18.43 -4.26 1.58
CA ILE A 182 -17.09 -4.56 1.08
C ILE A 182 -16.17 -5.00 2.23
N ALA A 183 -16.15 -4.26 3.35
CA ALA A 183 -15.32 -4.60 4.52
C ALA A 183 -15.66 -5.98 5.09
N ALA A 184 -16.92 -6.40 5.01
CA ALA A 184 -17.40 -7.69 5.51
C ALA A 184 -16.71 -8.88 4.83
N HIS A 185 -16.26 -8.76 3.58
CA HIS A 185 -15.46 -9.80 2.90
C HIS A 185 -14.16 -10.13 3.64
N ARG A 186 -13.58 -9.15 4.32
CA ARG A 186 -12.34 -9.33 5.07
C ARG A 186 -12.58 -9.64 6.54
N LEU A 187 -13.57 -8.98 7.12
CA LEU A 187 -13.86 -9.03 8.55
C LEU A 187 -14.82 -10.17 8.93
N CYS A 188 -15.44 -10.82 7.93
CA CYS A 188 -16.50 -11.83 8.10
C CYS A 188 -17.71 -11.31 8.91
N ARG A 189 -17.88 -9.99 9.00
CA ARG A 189 -19.01 -9.32 9.65
C ARG A 189 -19.22 -7.94 9.04
N ALA A 190 -20.46 -7.52 8.88
CA ALA A 190 -20.80 -6.16 8.49
C ALA A 190 -20.74 -5.26 9.73
N GLU A 191 -20.08 -4.12 9.60
CA GLU A 191 -20.02 -3.07 10.62
C GLU A 191 -20.12 -1.72 9.92
N ASP A 192 -20.94 -0.82 10.46
CA ASP A 192 -21.14 0.52 9.87
C ASP A 192 -19.95 1.46 10.11
N GLY A 193 -19.93 2.58 9.37
CA GLY A 193 -18.95 3.64 9.54
C GLY A 193 -17.66 3.47 8.71
N TRP A 194 -17.54 2.41 7.90
CA TRP A 194 -16.45 2.26 6.96
C TRP A 194 -16.56 3.26 5.81
N ARG A 195 -15.41 3.74 5.34
CA ARG A 195 -15.27 4.59 4.16
C ARG A 195 -14.17 4.06 3.26
N ALA A 196 -14.41 4.04 1.97
CA ALA A 196 -13.36 3.77 1.00
C ALA A 196 -12.40 4.97 0.93
N THR A 197 -11.10 4.70 1.04
CA THR A 197 -10.02 5.70 1.09
C THR A 197 -9.05 5.60 -0.06
N GLY A 198 -9.03 4.48 -0.78
CA GLY A 198 -8.19 4.28 -1.95
C GLY A 198 -8.65 3.10 -2.77
N ILE A 199 -8.45 3.18 -4.07
CA ILE A 199 -8.68 2.10 -5.02
C ILE A 199 -7.42 1.97 -5.86
N ASP A 200 -7.07 0.75 -6.18
CA ASP A 200 -6.01 0.45 -7.14
C ASP A 200 -6.40 -0.78 -7.98
N PRO A 201 -5.60 -1.19 -8.97
CA PRO A 201 -5.95 -2.32 -9.82
C PRO A 201 -6.17 -3.64 -9.08
N GLU A 202 -5.73 -3.78 -7.85
CA GLU A 202 -5.77 -5.05 -7.13
C GLU A 202 -6.75 -5.05 -5.95
N GLY A 203 -7.40 -3.91 -5.62
CA GLY A 203 -8.34 -3.86 -4.51
C GLY A 203 -8.77 -2.47 -4.07
N VAL A 204 -9.46 -2.43 -2.94
CA VAL A 204 -9.96 -1.22 -2.30
C VAL A 204 -9.51 -1.16 -0.84
N ASP A 205 -9.07 0.02 -0.42
CA ASP A 205 -8.72 0.33 0.95
C ASP A 205 -9.91 1.03 1.63
N LEU A 206 -10.20 0.60 2.85
CA LEU A 206 -11.26 1.18 3.66
C LEU A 206 -10.71 1.55 5.04
N ALA A 207 -11.24 2.61 5.61
CA ALA A 207 -10.91 3.06 6.96
C ALA A 207 -12.16 3.33 7.79
N ARG A 208 -12.04 3.16 9.12
CA ARG A 208 -13.07 3.46 10.12
C ARG A 208 -12.41 3.85 11.42
N GLY A 209 -12.48 5.12 11.78
CA GLY A 209 -11.74 5.63 12.94
C GLY A 209 -10.24 5.39 12.76
N GLY A 210 -9.62 4.70 13.72
CA GLY A 210 -8.20 4.29 13.65
C GLY A 210 -7.94 2.96 12.92
N ASP A 211 -9.00 2.24 12.54
CA ASP A 211 -8.90 0.95 11.87
C ASP A 211 -8.78 1.13 10.35
N SER A 212 -8.03 0.27 9.70
CA SER A 212 -7.98 0.16 8.24
C SER A 212 -8.06 -1.29 7.79
N VAL A 213 -8.71 -1.52 6.66
CA VAL A 213 -8.80 -2.84 6.05
C VAL A 213 -8.66 -2.71 4.54
N ARG A 214 -7.99 -3.67 3.94
CA ARG A 214 -7.94 -3.81 2.49
C ARG A 214 -8.70 -5.05 2.06
N VAL A 215 -9.47 -4.91 0.98
CA VAL A 215 -10.17 -6.01 0.31
C VAL A 215 -9.63 -6.12 -1.11
N ASP A 216 -8.99 -7.24 -1.41
CA ASP A 216 -8.40 -7.47 -2.72
C ASP A 216 -9.47 -7.94 -3.72
N PHE A 217 -9.34 -7.54 -4.99
CA PHE A 217 -10.15 -8.03 -6.08
C PHE A 217 -9.75 -9.46 -6.45
N ALA A 218 -10.68 -10.22 -7.01
CA ALA A 218 -10.40 -11.59 -7.47
C ALA A 218 -9.38 -11.64 -8.62
N ALA A 219 -9.32 -10.58 -9.42
CA ALA A 219 -8.37 -10.39 -10.51
C ALA A 219 -8.05 -8.90 -10.68
N PRO A 220 -6.88 -8.52 -11.22
CA PRO A 220 -6.52 -7.12 -11.44
C PRO A 220 -7.51 -6.40 -12.37
N ALA A 221 -7.91 -5.20 -11.97
CA ALA A 221 -8.86 -4.33 -12.66
C ALA A 221 -8.16 -3.01 -13.07
N LEU A 222 -7.65 -2.94 -14.29
CA LEU A 222 -6.83 -1.81 -14.77
C LEU A 222 -7.67 -0.63 -15.28
N THR A 223 -8.95 -0.84 -15.55
CA THR A 223 -9.84 0.21 -16.09
C THR A 223 -10.95 0.57 -15.12
N PRO A 224 -11.51 1.79 -15.18
CA PRO A 224 -12.63 2.20 -14.33
C PRO A 224 -13.81 1.22 -14.38
N SER A 225 -14.15 0.71 -15.57
CA SER A 225 -15.25 -0.25 -15.74
C SER A 225 -14.95 -1.60 -15.09
N ALA A 226 -13.70 -2.09 -15.19
CA ALA A 226 -13.29 -3.32 -14.52
C ALA A 226 -13.32 -3.17 -12.99
N VAL A 227 -12.89 -2.02 -12.46
CA VAL A 227 -12.98 -1.70 -11.03
C VAL A 227 -14.43 -1.67 -10.55
N GLN A 228 -15.34 -1.03 -11.30
CA GLN A 228 -16.76 -1.02 -10.96
C GLN A 228 -17.37 -2.43 -10.95
N ALA A 229 -17.00 -3.27 -11.92
CA ALA A 229 -17.42 -4.67 -11.94
C ALA A 229 -16.90 -5.46 -10.74
N ALA A 230 -15.62 -5.28 -10.37
CA ALA A 230 -15.01 -5.92 -9.21
C ALA A 230 -15.67 -5.48 -7.89
N LEU A 231 -15.97 -4.18 -7.73
CA LEU A 231 -16.70 -3.64 -6.59
C LEU A 231 -18.13 -4.18 -6.52
N GLY A 232 -18.82 -4.30 -7.65
CA GLY A 232 -20.14 -4.93 -7.73
C GLY A 232 -20.12 -6.38 -7.26
N ALA A 233 -19.12 -7.15 -7.68
CA ALA A 233 -18.94 -8.53 -7.21
C ALA A 233 -18.69 -8.61 -5.70
N LEU A 234 -17.92 -7.69 -5.12
CA LEU A 234 -17.73 -7.60 -3.68
C LEU A 234 -19.00 -7.18 -2.93
N ALA A 235 -19.88 -6.43 -3.56
CA ALA A 235 -21.17 -6.02 -2.97
C ALA A 235 -22.27 -7.06 -3.12
N GLY A 236 -22.00 -8.20 -3.77
CA GLY A 236 -23.01 -9.22 -4.06
C GLY A 236 -24.06 -8.79 -5.08
N ARG A 237 -23.69 -7.85 -5.98
CA ARG A 237 -24.56 -7.26 -7.02
C ARG A 237 -24.20 -7.76 -8.41
#